data_a1e7acf46eb8b50b1a1e5ba5d095b42f
#
_entry.id   a1e7acf46eb8b50b1a1e5ba5d095b42f
#
_cell.length_a   1.000
_cell.length_b   1.000
_cell.length_c   1.000
_cell.angle_alpha   90.00
_cell.angle_beta   90.00
_cell.angle_gamma   90.00
#
_symmetry.space_group_name_H-M   'P 1'
#
loop_
_entity.id
_entity.type
_entity.pdbx_description
1 polymer ?
#
loop_
_entity_poly.entity_id
_entity_poly.type
_entity_poly.pdbx_seq_one_letter_code
_entity_poly.pdbx_strand_id
1 'polypeptide(L)'
;RQRQMCIRDSNNRVLHMYHTEGAGGGHAPDLIKSASYSNILPSSTNPTLPYTHNTVDEHLDMVMITHHLNASIPEDIAFADSRIRKETIAAEDVLQDMGVFSMISSDSQAMGRVGEVITRAWQTAHRMKEQRGPLEGDSEYNDNNRIKRYIAKYTINPAITHGISDYVGSIESGKLADLVLWDPAFFGVKPELVVKGGLINVAVNGDANGSIPTSEPMKYRRMYGQYGGNITHTAMTFVSNTAYENGIYRQLNLQRMVRPVKNIRNLTKADMKNNSATPKLDVDPQTYEVYVDGEKITSEAATELPLTQRYFLF
;
A
#
# COMPACT_ATOMS: atom_id res chain seq x y z
N ARG A 1 1.92 22.37 -7.68
CA ARG A 1 2.77 23.52 -7.27
C ARG A 1 2.69 23.80 -5.76
N GLN A 2 1.50 23.90 -5.13
CA GLN A 2 1.39 24.14 -3.68
C GLN A 2 2.08 23.06 -2.84
N ARG A 3 1.93 21.77 -3.17
CA ARG A 3 2.61 20.68 -2.45
C ARG A 3 4.13 20.72 -2.61
N GLN A 4 4.64 21.08 -3.78
CA GLN A 4 6.08 21.28 -3.99
C GLN A 4 6.61 22.50 -3.20
N MET A 5 5.81 23.55 -3.05
CA MET A 5 6.15 24.65 -2.17
C MET A 5 6.25 24.21 -0.71
N CYS A 6 5.28 23.42 -0.22
CA CYS A 6 5.32 22.85 1.14
C CYS A 6 6.57 22.01 1.39
N ILE A 7 7.03 21.24 0.40
CA ILE A 7 8.28 20.46 0.51
C ILE A 7 9.49 21.40 0.68
N ARG A 8 9.59 22.46 -0.12
CA ARG A 8 10.67 23.46 -0.02
C ARG A 8 10.61 24.24 1.28
N ASP A 9 9.42 24.58 1.74
CA ASP A 9 9.18 25.37 2.96
C ASP A 9 9.19 24.53 4.24
N SER A 10 9.33 23.21 4.12
CA SER A 10 9.30 22.29 5.27
C SER A 10 10.54 22.37 6.17
N ASN A 11 11.58 23.11 5.79
CA ASN A 11 12.88 23.13 6.48
C ASN A 11 13.44 21.71 6.71
N ASN A 12 13.30 20.85 5.71
CA ASN A 12 13.67 19.43 5.77
C ASN A 12 12.91 18.60 6.81
N ARG A 13 11.76 19.07 7.30
CA ARG A 13 10.90 18.23 8.14
C ARG A 13 10.37 17.06 7.33
N VAL A 14 10.22 15.92 8.01
CA VAL A 14 9.62 14.74 7.38
C VAL A 14 8.15 14.99 7.01
N LEU A 15 7.78 14.55 5.83
CA LEU A 15 6.41 14.60 5.32
C LEU A 15 6.00 13.21 4.82
N HIS A 16 4.90 12.68 5.36
CA HIS A 16 4.20 11.57 4.73
C HIS A 16 3.34 12.13 3.59
N MET A 17 3.58 11.67 2.38
CA MET A 17 2.90 12.18 1.20
C MET A 17 2.06 11.09 0.57
N TYR A 18 0.74 11.28 0.61
CA TYR A 18 -0.23 10.46 -0.13
C TYR A 18 -0.30 10.90 -1.59
N HIS A 19 -0.73 9.99 -2.47
CA HIS A 19 -0.86 10.24 -3.92
C HIS A 19 0.45 10.77 -4.54
N THR A 20 1.57 10.22 -4.11
CA THR A 20 2.87 10.64 -4.67
C THR A 20 3.00 10.26 -6.15
N GLU A 21 2.23 9.28 -6.61
CA GLU A 21 2.12 8.89 -8.02
C GLU A 21 1.54 10.00 -8.91
N GLY A 22 0.80 10.92 -8.34
CA GLY A 22 0.25 12.09 -9.04
C GLY A 22 -1.14 11.89 -9.67
N ALA A 23 -1.58 10.66 -9.90
CA ALA A 23 -2.86 10.38 -10.57
C ALA A 23 -4.09 10.68 -9.70
N GLY A 24 -4.06 10.34 -8.41
CA GLY A 24 -5.21 10.51 -7.51
C GLY A 24 -5.32 11.90 -6.87
N GLY A 25 -4.24 12.65 -6.79
CA GLY A 25 -4.12 13.79 -5.87
C GLY A 25 -4.19 15.17 -6.49
N GLY A 26 -4.40 15.34 -7.78
CA GLY A 26 -4.47 16.68 -8.37
C GLY A 26 -3.71 16.86 -9.68
N HIS A 27 -3.74 18.09 -10.18
CA HIS A 27 -3.22 18.50 -11.48
C HIS A 27 -1.70 18.61 -11.57
N ALA A 28 -0.96 17.74 -10.90
CA ALA A 28 0.49 17.83 -10.86
C ALA A 28 1.11 16.45 -11.11
N PRO A 29 1.14 15.98 -12.37
CA PRO A 29 1.80 14.72 -12.72
C PRO A 29 3.29 14.72 -12.37
N ASP A 30 3.91 15.89 -12.25
CA ASP A 30 5.27 16.06 -11.78
C ASP A 30 5.44 15.87 -10.26
N LEU A 31 4.35 15.60 -9.54
CA LEU A 31 4.39 15.32 -8.11
C LEU A 31 5.23 14.07 -7.77
N ILE A 32 5.28 13.12 -8.69
CA ILE A 32 6.11 11.92 -8.59
C ILE A 32 7.59 12.23 -8.31
N LYS A 33 8.10 13.38 -8.75
CA LYS A 33 9.47 13.87 -8.45
C LYS A 33 9.72 14.01 -6.96
N SER A 34 8.68 14.21 -6.16
CA SER A 34 8.83 14.35 -4.72
C SER A 34 9.37 13.10 -4.05
N ALA A 35 9.22 11.93 -4.67
CA ALA A 35 9.77 10.67 -4.17
C ALA A 35 11.32 10.62 -4.19
N SER A 36 11.98 11.57 -4.85
CA SER A 36 13.45 11.73 -4.82
C SER A 36 13.98 12.36 -3.52
N TYR A 37 13.14 13.00 -2.72
CA TYR A 37 13.60 13.70 -1.53
C TYR A 37 13.69 12.80 -0.31
N SER A 38 14.78 12.93 0.44
CA SER A 38 15.05 12.11 1.64
C SER A 38 14.08 12.35 2.79
N ASN A 39 13.47 13.53 2.86
CA ASN A 39 12.49 13.90 3.90
C ASN A 39 11.04 13.57 3.50
N ILE A 40 10.81 12.97 2.34
CA ILE A 40 9.49 12.54 1.88
C ILE A 40 9.34 11.04 2.08
N LEU A 41 8.26 10.64 2.77
CA LEU A 41 7.83 9.25 2.91
C LEU A 41 6.68 9.02 1.92
N PRO A 42 6.98 8.53 0.70
CA PRO A 42 5.99 8.49 -0.38
C PRO A 42 5.04 7.30 -0.24
N SER A 43 3.77 7.56 -0.45
CA SER A 43 2.72 6.56 -0.53
C SER A 43 1.95 6.73 -1.83
N SER A 44 1.75 5.64 -2.56
CA SER A 44 0.82 5.59 -3.67
C SER A 44 -0.47 4.88 -3.27
N THR A 45 -1.51 4.98 -4.09
CA THR A 45 -2.81 4.37 -3.82
C THR A 45 -3.11 3.25 -4.80
N ASN A 46 -3.87 2.25 -4.36
CA ASN A 46 -4.11 1.03 -5.10
C ASN A 46 -4.98 1.16 -6.37
N PRO A 47 -5.82 2.19 -6.58
CA PRO A 47 -6.66 2.26 -7.78
C PRO A 47 -5.92 2.23 -9.10
N THR A 48 -4.68 2.74 -9.14
CA THR A 48 -3.85 2.77 -10.36
C THR A 48 -3.00 1.51 -10.55
N LEU A 49 -2.96 0.62 -9.57
CA LEU A 49 -2.08 -0.55 -9.54
C LEU A 49 -2.82 -1.86 -9.82
N PRO A 50 -2.21 -2.79 -10.54
CA PRO A 50 -1.14 -2.56 -11.52
C PRO A 50 -1.70 -1.90 -12.78
N TYR A 51 -0.81 -1.35 -13.62
CA TYR A 51 -1.20 -0.77 -14.90
C TYR A 51 -1.75 -1.83 -15.86
N THR A 52 -3.00 -1.63 -16.31
CA THR A 52 -3.70 -2.49 -17.25
C THR A 52 -4.26 -1.68 -18.42
N HIS A 53 -4.73 -2.37 -19.46
CA HIS A 53 -5.40 -1.73 -20.57
C HIS A 53 -6.60 -0.85 -20.18
N ASN A 54 -7.28 -1.22 -19.08
CA ASN A 54 -8.48 -0.52 -18.62
C ASN A 54 -8.18 0.55 -17.56
N THR A 55 -6.96 0.59 -17.01
CA THR A 55 -6.67 1.42 -15.82
C THR A 55 -6.98 2.90 -16.04
N VAL A 56 -6.67 3.43 -17.23
CA VAL A 56 -6.90 4.85 -17.53
C VAL A 56 -8.38 5.16 -17.56
N ASP A 57 -9.18 4.35 -18.26
CA ASP A 57 -10.62 4.53 -18.40
C ASP A 57 -11.34 4.32 -17.07
N GLU A 58 -10.99 3.25 -16.34
CA GLU A 58 -11.54 3.00 -15.00
C GLU A 58 -11.23 4.13 -14.03
N HIS A 59 -10.02 4.69 -14.10
CA HIS A 59 -9.62 5.79 -13.23
C HIS A 59 -10.33 7.10 -13.63
N LEU A 60 -10.55 7.32 -14.92
CA LEU A 60 -11.33 8.43 -15.41
C LEU A 60 -12.77 8.38 -14.87
N ASP A 61 -13.42 7.23 -14.99
CA ASP A 61 -14.77 7.00 -14.44
C ASP A 61 -14.81 7.21 -12.92
N MET A 62 -13.82 6.70 -12.19
CA MET A 62 -13.73 6.92 -10.76
C MET A 62 -13.59 8.40 -10.39
N VAL A 63 -12.78 9.17 -11.13
CA VAL A 63 -12.65 10.61 -10.90
C VAL A 63 -13.96 11.33 -11.19
N MET A 64 -14.63 10.99 -12.29
CA MET A 64 -15.94 11.55 -12.63
C MET A 64 -16.96 11.35 -11.52
N ILE A 65 -17.06 10.13 -11.01
CA ILE A 65 -18.02 9.77 -9.95
C ILE A 65 -17.65 10.43 -8.62
N THR A 66 -16.41 10.32 -8.19
CA THR A 66 -15.98 10.77 -6.85
C THR A 66 -15.93 12.28 -6.71
N HIS A 67 -15.77 13.00 -7.81
CA HIS A 67 -15.80 14.47 -7.84
C HIS A 67 -17.17 15.04 -8.25
N HIS A 68 -18.19 14.17 -8.40
CA HIS A 68 -19.55 14.57 -8.81
C HIS A 68 -19.58 15.33 -10.14
N LEU A 69 -18.71 14.93 -11.06
CA LEU A 69 -18.64 15.52 -12.41
C LEU A 69 -19.72 14.96 -13.30
N ASN A 70 -20.10 15.73 -14.32
CA ASN A 70 -21.16 15.36 -15.24
C ASN A 70 -20.59 15.03 -16.63
N ALA A 71 -20.76 13.80 -17.08
CA ALA A 71 -20.30 13.35 -18.39
C ALA A 71 -20.97 14.06 -19.59
N SER A 72 -22.04 14.83 -19.35
CA SER A 72 -22.66 15.67 -20.38
C SER A 72 -22.02 17.06 -20.50
N ILE A 73 -21.09 17.41 -19.63
CA ILE A 73 -20.40 18.69 -19.58
C ILE A 73 -18.95 18.49 -20.06
N PRO A 74 -18.57 19.03 -21.25
CA PRO A 74 -17.23 18.87 -21.80
C PRO A 74 -16.10 19.35 -20.86
N GLU A 75 -16.34 20.39 -20.10
CA GLU A 75 -15.39 20.96 -19.16
C GLU A 75 -15.13 20.01 -17.99
N ASP A 76 -16.12 19.27 -17.52
CA ASP A 76 -15.99 18.28 -16.47
C ASP A 76 -15.15 17.08 -16.96
N ILE A 77 -15.40 16.63 -18.19
CA ILE A 77 -14.61 15.56 -18.83
C ILE A 77 -13.16 16.03 -18.98
N ALA A 78 -12.94 17.22 -19.52
CA ALA A 78 -11.61 17.78 -19.70
C ALA A 78 -10.85 17.96 -18.36
N PHE A 79 -11.57 18.33 -17.32
CA PHE A 79 -11.01 18.39 -15.96
C PHE A 79 -10.56 17.01 -15.47
N ALA A 80 -11.41 15.99 -15.58
CA ALA A 80 -11.08 14.64 -15.16
C ALA A 80 -9.89 14.08 -15.97
N ASP A 81 -9.95 14.20 -17.30
CA ASP A 81 -8.90 13.76 -18.22
C ASP A 81 -7.55 14.46 -17.94
N SER A 82 -7.57 15.74 -17.58
CA SER A 82 -6.35 16.49 -17.24
C SER A 82 -5.59 15.93 -16.04
N ARG A 83 -6.23 15.12 -15.20
CA ARG A 83 -5.65 14.56 -13.96
C ARG A 83 -5.04 13.18 -14.15
N ILE A 84 -5.34 12.50 -15.23
CA ILE A 84 -4.95 11.12 -15.48
C ILE A 84 -3.94 11.08 -16.60
N ARG A 85 -2.84 10.39 -16.37
CA ARG A 85 -1.77 10.23 -17.37
C ARG A 85 -1.28 8.79 -17.34
N LYS A 86 -1.43 8.09 -18.48
CA LYS A 86 -0.96 6.71 -18.62
C LYS A 86 0.53 6.57 -18.36
N GLU A 87 1.30 7.60 -18.72
CA GLU A 87 2.76 7.62 -18.60
C GLU A 87 3.19 7.55 -17.12
N THR A 88 2.54 8.33 -16.25
CA THR A 88 2.84 8.31 -14.82
C THR A 88 2.30 7.06 -14.14
N ILE A 89 1.15 6.54 -14.58
CA ILE A 89 0.59 5.28 -14.07
C ILE A 89 1.49 4.11 -14.46
N ALA A 90 1.94 4.03 -15.72
CA ALA A 90 2.84 2.99 -16.17
C ALA A 90 4.21 3.03 -15.47
N ALA A 91 4.71 4.23 -15.16
CA ALA A 91 5.95 4.39 -14.42
C ALA A 91 5.79 4.02 -12.93
N GLU A 92 4.60 4.16 -12.36
CA GLU A 92 4.32 3.85 -10.97
C GLU A 92 4.67 2.40 -10.61
N ASP A 93 4.26 1.43 -11.43
CA ASP A 93 4.57 0.01 -11.23
C ASP A 93 6.09 -0.21 -11.10
N VAL A 94 6.87 0.40 -12.00
CA VAL A 94 8.33 0.31 -12.00
C VAL A 94 8.92 0.93 -10.73
N LEU A 95 8.43 2.11 -10.33
CA LEU A 95 8.88 2.80 -9.12
C LEU A 95 8.52 2.04 -7.85
N GLN A 96 7.40 1.30 -7.85
CA GLN A 96 7.08 0.36 -6.78
C GLN A 96 8.12 -0.75 -6.67
N ASP A 97 8.49 -1.34 -7.79
CA ASP A 97 9.45 -2.44 -7.84
C ASP A 97 10.89 -1.99 -7.56
N MET A 98 11.25 -0.75 -7.89
CA MET A 98 12.53 -0.13 -7.55
C MET A 98 12.64 0.25 -6.06
N GLY A 99 11.55 0.21 -5.29
CA GLY A 99 11.53 0.65 -3.89
C GLY A 99 11.58 2.17 -3.72
N VAL A 100 11.16 2.91 -4.73
CA VAL A 100 11.04 4.37 -4.71
C VAL A 100 9.79 4.80 -3.94
N PHE A 101 8.66 4.15 -4.18
CA PHE A 101 7.49 4.30 -3.33
C PHE A 101 7.61 3.41 -2.10
N SER A 102 7.53 4.02 -0.93
CA SER A 102 7.76 3.32 0.34
C SER A 102 6.53 2.56 0.84
N MET A 103 5.34 3.00 0.45
CA MET A 103 4.06 2.47 0.94
C MET A 103 3.02 2.38 -0.16
N ILE A 104 2.08 1.45 0.01
CA ILE A 104 0.84 1.35 -0.78
C ILE A 104 -0.33 1.55 0.18
N SER A 105 -1.22 2.49 -0.15
CA SER A 105 -2.43 2.81 0.60
C SER A 105 -3.69 2.53 -0.22
N SER A 106 -4.86 2.67 0.40
CA SER A 106 -6.11 2.22 -0.21
C SER A 106 -6.92 3.31 -0.89
N ASP A 107 -6.81 4.55 -0.45
CA ASP A 107 -7.76 5.62 -0.80
C ASP A 107 -9.23 5.24 -0.52
N SER A 108 -9.48 4.54 0.59
CA SER A 108 -10.74 3.85 0.86
C SER A 108 -11.94 4.75 1.07
N GLN A 109 -11.72 6.03 1.32
CA GLN A 109 -12.80 7.02 1.52
C GLN A 109 -13.14 7.79 0.24
N ALA A 110 -12.43 7.54 -0.85
CA ALA A 110 -12.68 8.14 -2.15
C ALA A 110 -12.74 7.08 -3.25
N MET A 111 -11.62 6.70 -3.84
CA MET A 111 -11.60 5.89 -5.06
C MET A 111 -11.14 4.44 -4.85
N GLY A 112 -10.60 4.09 -3.69
CA GLY A 112 -10.03 2.77 -3.43
C GLY A 112 -10.76 1.96 -2.36
N ARG A 113 -10.29 0.72 -2.16
CA ARG A 113 -10.82 -0.23 -1.19
C ARG A 113 -9.71 -0.82 -0.35
N VAL A 114 -9.89 -0.84 0.98
CA VAL A 114 -8.90 -1.38 1.92
C VAL A 114 -8.51 -2.82 1.57
N GLY A 115 -9.50 -3.67 1.26
CA GLY A 115 -9.27 -5.07 0.94
C GLY A 115 -8.46 -5.31 -0.34
N GLU A 116 -8.35 -4.32 -1.21
CA GLU A 116 -7.59 -4.43 -2.46
C GLU A 116 -6.11 -4.11 -2.32
N VAL A 117 -5.66 -3.51 -1.21
CA VAL A 117 -4.25 -3.16 -1.02
C VAL A 117 -3.34 -4.36 -1.20
N ILE A 118 -3.64 -5.47 -0.52
CA ILE A 118 -2.84 -6.70 -0.60
C ILE A 118 -2.93 -7.31 -2.00
N THR A 119 -4.13 -7.41 -2.55
CA THR A 119 -4.37 -7.94 -3.89
C THR A 119 -3.57 -7.17 -4.95
N ARG A 120 -3.71 -5.85 -4.98
CA ARG A 120 -3.06 -4.98 -5.95
C ARG A 120 -1.54 -4.95 -5.78
N ALA A 121 -1.06 -4.94 -4.52
CA ALA A 121 0.37 -5.02 -4.25
C ALA A 121 1.00 -6.29 -4.86
N TRP A 122 0.35 -7.45 -4.70
CA TRP A 122 0.90 -8.70 -5.23
C TRP A 122 0.71 -8.87 -6.73
N GLN A 123 -0.37 -8.35 -7.30
CA GLN A 123 -0.53 -8.29 -8.75
C GLN A 123 0.54 -7.40 -9.40
N THR A 124 0.84 -6.24 -8.80
CA THR A 124 1.93 -5.36 -9.25
C THR A 124 3.28 -6.05 -9.13
N ALA A 125 3.55 -6.70 -8.00
CA ALA A 125 4.79 -7.45 -7.81
C ALA A 125 4.97 -8.56 -8.87
N HIS A 126 3.90 -9.26 -9.19
CA HIS A 126 3.90 -10.31 -10.21
C HIS A 126 4.19 -9.73 -11.61
N ARG A 127 3.49 -8.68 -12.01
CA ARG A 127 3.74 -8.00 -13.28
C ARG A 127 5.18 -7.50 -13.39
N MET A 128 5.73 -6.96 -12.32
CA MET A 128 7.12 -6.50 -12.31
C MET A 128 8.11 -7.65 -12.38
N LYS A 129 7.80 -8.80 -11.77
CA LYS A 129 8.61 -10.01 -11.93
C LYS A 129 8.66 -10.47 -13.39
N GLU A 130 7.51 -10.50 -14.06
CA GLU A 130 7.42 -10.90 -15.48
C GLU A 130 8.16 -9.92 -16.41
N GLN A 131 8.01 -8.62 -16.21
CA GLN A 131 8.58 -7.61 -17.11
C GLN A 131 10.04 -7.29 -16.83
N ARG A 132 10.50 -7.40 -15.58
CA ARG A 132 11.81 -6.93 -15.14
C ARG A 132 12.75 -8.05 -14.67
N GLY A 133 12.24 -9.28 -14.55
CA GLY A 133 12.99 -10.41 -14.02
C GLY A 133 13.25 -10.30 -12.51
N PRO A 134 14.20 -11.08 -11.96
CA PRO A 134 14.55 -11.09 -10.55
C PRO A 134 15.16 -9.76 -10.09
N LEU A 135 14.94 -9.40 -8.83
CA LEU A 135 15.65 -8.28 -8.21
C LEU A 135 17.10 -8.68 -7.89
N GLU A 136 17.93 -7.68 -7.63
CA GLU A 136 19.29 -7.91 -7.16
C GLU A 136 19.29 -8.80 -5.90
N GLY A 137 20.01 -9.92 -5.97
CA GLY A 137 20.06 -10.94 -4.92
C GLY A 137 18.90 -11.93 -4.91
N ASP A 138 17.92 -11.78 -5.81
CA ASP A 138 16.92 -12.80 -6.13
C ASP A 138 17.37 -13.67 -7.30
N SER A 139 16.70 -14.79 -7.54
CA SER A 139 16.99 -15.72 -8.64
C SER A 139 15.70 -16.30 -9.20
N GLU A 140 15.80 -17.14 -10.20
CA GLU A 140 14.65 -17.90 -10.71
C GLU A 140 14.01 -18.85 -9.68
N TYR A 141 14.75 -19.16 -8.59
CA TYR A 141 14.32 -20.07 -7.54
C TYR A 141 13.93 -19.36 -6.23
N ASN A 142 14.12 -18.07 -6.14
CA ASN A 142 13.71 -17.31 -4.96
C ASN A 142 13.46 -15.84 -5.28
N ASP A 143 12.43 -15.26 -4.65
CA ASP A 143 12.01 -13.86 -4.75
C ASP A 143 12.06 -13.17 -3.39
N ASN A 144 12.94 -13.58 -2.50
CA ASN A 144 12.94 -13.11 -1.12
C ASN A 144 13.05 -11.59 -1.00
N ASN A 145 13.83 -10.94 -1.86
CA ASN A 145 13.98 -9.48 -1.81
C ASN A 145 12.74 -8.77 -2.32
N ARG A 146 12.13 -9.25 -3.42
CA ARG A 146 10.87 -8.70 -3.90
C ARG A 146 9.74 -8.90 -2.90
N ILE A 147 9.60 -10.09 -2.31
CA ILE A 147 8.60 -10.39 -1.29
C ILE A 147 8.77 -9.45 -0.09
N LYS A 148 9.96 -9.30 0.46
CA LYS A 148 10.24 -8.38 1.57
C LYS A 148 9.94 -6.92 1.21
N ARG A 149 10.25 -6.50 -0.02
CA ARG A 149 9.96 -5.16 -0.53
C ARG A 149 8.46 -4.86 -0.52
N TYR A 150 7.66 -5.75 -1.10
CA TYR A 150 6.21 -5.51 -1.21
C TYR A 150 5.48 -5.70 0.12
N ILE A 151 5.83 -6.68 0.94
CA ILE A 151 5.27 -6.82 2.29
C ILE A 151 5.53 -5.56 3.13
N ALA A 152 6.74 -5.02 3.08
CA ALA A 152 7.08 -3.83 3.86
C ALA A 152 6.20 -2.62 3.55
N LYS A 153 5.68 -2.50 2.32
CA LYS A 153 4.87 -1.36 1.87
C LYS A 153 3.54 -1.20 2.59
N TYR A 154 2.95 -2.28 3.10
CA TYR A 154 1.67 -2.24 3.81
C TYR A 154 1.74 -2.79 5.24
N THR A 155 2.95 -3.05 5.74
CA THR A 155 3.18 -3.52 7.12
C THR A 155 4.13 -2.58 7.88
N ILE A 156 5.44 -2.84 7.81
CA ILE A 156 6.42 -2.13 8.64
C ILE A 156 6.61 -0.66 8.24
N ASN A 157 6.57 -0.32 6.96
CA ASN A 157 6.79 1.06 6.52
C ASN A 157 5.67 2.01 6.97
N PRO A 158 4.36 1.69 6.82
CA PRO A 158 3.31 2.47 7.46
C PRO A 158 3.46 2.53 8.98
N ALA A 159 3.87 1.43 9.63
CA ALA A 159 4.05 1.42 11.09
C ALA A 159 5.16 2.38 11.55
N ILE A 160 6.28 2.43 10.82
CA ILE A 160 7.36 3.41 11.07
C ILE A 160 6.83 4.84 10.84
N THR A 161 6.20 5.08 9.70
CA THR A 161 5.68 6.40 9.30
C THR A 161 4.71 6.97 10.32
N HIS A 162 3.87 6.12 10.91
CA HIS A 162 2.89 6.52 11.92
C HIS A 162 3.40 6.43 13.37
N GLY A 163 4.65 6.06 13.57
CA GLY A 163 5.27 6.00 14.91
C GLY A 163 4.73 4.89 15.80
N ILE A 164 4.30 3.78 15.21
CA ILE A 164 3.71 2.63 15.91
C ILE A 164 4.51 1.34 15.72
N SER A 165 5.67 1.42 15.08
CA SER A 165 6.52 0.26 14.75
C SER A 165 7.08 -0.48 15.97
N ASP A 166 7.11 0.14 17.14
CA ASP A 166 7.47 -0.53 18.39
C ASP A 166 6.45 -1.60 18.81
N TYR A 167 5.23 -1.54 18.26
CA TYR A 167 4.12 -2.38 18.70
C TYR A 167 3.57 -3.30 17.62
N VAL A 168 3.68 -2.91 16.34
CA VAL A 168 3.10 -3.62 15.19
C VAL A 168 3.98 -3.48 13.95
N GLY A 169 3.64 -4.20 12.88
CA GLY A 169 4.23 -4.03 11.54
C GLY A 169 5.34 -5.03 11.20
N SER A 170 5.86 -5.76 12.17
CA SER A 170 6.86 -6.82 11.93
C SER A 170 6.70 -7.96 12.94
N ILE A 171 7.25 -9.12 12.58
CA ILE A 171 7.26 -10.32 13.44
C ILE A 171 8.51 -10.25 14.31
N GLU A 172 8.36 -9.64 15.49
CA GLU A 172 9.42 -9.47 16.47
C GLU A 172 8.87 -9.70 17.88
N SER A 173 9.74 -10.23 18.77
CA SER A 173 9.37 -10.42 20.18
C SER A 173 9.03 -9.09 20.84
N GLY A 174 7.91 -9.05 21.57
CA GLY A 174 7.41 -7.85 22.26
C GLY A 174 6.38 -7.05 21.46
N LYS A 175 6.18 -7.34 20.17
CA LYS A 175 5.12 -6.74 19.35
C LYS A 175 3.83 -7.56 19.42
N LEU A 176 2.73 -6.93 19.05
CA LEU A 176 1.43 -7.59 18.95
C LEU A 176 1.51 -8.72 17.93
N ALA A 177 1.09 -9.92 18.31
CA ALA A 177 1.12 -11.09 17.45
C ALA A 177 -0.01 -11.02 16.41
N ASP A 178 0.16 -10.15 15.43
CA ASP A 178 -0.69 -10.03 14.24
C ASP A 178 -0.01 -10.79 13.10
N LEU A 179 -0.51 -11.97 12.77
CA LEU A 179 0.12 -12.90 11.84
C LEU A 179 -0.89 -13.35 10.79
N VAL A 180 -0.39 -13.59 9.60
CA VAL A 180 -1.17 -14.19 8.51
C VAL A 180 -0.44 -15.43 8.01
N LEU A 181 -1.13 -16.55 7.98
CA LEU A 181 -0.63 -17.80 7.43
C LEU A 181 -1.20 -18.01 6.03
N TRP A 182 -0.33 -18.22 5.07
CA TRP A 182 -0.67 -18.43 3.68
C TRP A 182 -0.31 -19.84 3.21
N ASP A 183 -1.21 -20.47 2.48
CA ASP A 183 -0.81 -21.53 1.55
C ASP A 183 -0.11 -20.86 0.36
N PRO A 184 1.10 -21.30 -0.01
CA PRO A 184 1.82 -20.75 -1.17
C PRO A 184 1.00 -20.75 -2.47
N ALA A 185 0.17 -21.74 -2.68
CA ALA A 185 -0.71 -21.84 -3.84
C ALA A 185 -1.78 -20.74 -3.90
N PHE A 186 -2.11 -20.12 -2.77
CA PHE A 186 -3.11 -19.05 -2.65
C PHE A 186 -2.53 -17.75 -2.10
N PHE A 187 -1.21 -17.58 -2.23
CA PHE A 187 -0.51 -16.42 -1.70
C PHE A 187 -1.09 -15.10 -2.23
N GLY A 188 -1.36 -14.17 -1.31
CA GLY A 188 -1.95 -12.87 -1.63
C GLY A 188 -3.46 -12.88 -1.89
N VAL A 189 -4.13 -14.03 -1.83
CA VAL A 189 -5.58 -14.18 -2.11
C VAL A 189 -6.34 -14.69 -0.91
N LYS A 190 -5.99 -15.90 -0.46
CA LYS A 190 -6.71 -16.61 0.60
C LYS A 190 -5.75 -16.97 1.72
N PRO A 191 -5.68 -16.21 2.81
CA PRO A 191 -4.96 -16.66 3.99
C PRO A 191 -5.69 -17.85 4.62
N GLU A 192 -4.96 -18.88 5.04
CA GLU A 192 -5.53 -19.98 5.80
C GLU A 192 -5.98 -19.53 7.20
N LEU A 193 -5.19 -18.64 7.78
CA LEU A 193 -5.37 -18.20 9.15
C LEU A 193 -4.95 -16.75 9.32
N VAL A 194 -5.78 -15.99 10.01
CA VAL A 194 -5.43 -14.64 10.48
C VAL A 194 -5.45 -14.63 11.99
N VAL A 195 -4.30 -14.43 12.59
CA VAL A 195 -4.10 -14.24 14.02
C VAL A 195 -4.04 -12.76 14.31
N LYS A 196 -4.75 -12.33 15.34
CA LYS A 196 -4.80 -10.96 15.79
C LYS A 196 -4.55 -10.91 17.30
N GLY A 197 -3.46 -10.25 17.71
CA GLY A 197 -3.10 -10.21 19.13
C GLY A 197 -2.88 -11.59 19.76
N GLY A 198 -2.42 -12.58 18.99
CA GLY A 198 -2.20 -13.95 19.44
C GLY A 198 -3.45 -14.85 19.42
N LEU A 199 -4.62 -14.34 19.03
CA LEU A 199 -5.84 -15.11 18.94
C LEU A 199 -6.25 -15.33 17.48
N ILE A 200 -6.73 -16.51 17.16
CA ILE A 200 -7.29 -16.79 15.83
C ILE A 200 -8.51 -15.90 15.63
N ASN A 201 -8.44 -15.04 14.64
CA ASN A 201 -9.48 -14.05 14.33
C ASN A 201 -10.37 -14.49 13.17
N VAL A 202 -9.74 -15.00 12.12
CA VAL A 202 -10.41 -15.58 10.95
C VAL A 202 -9.66 -16.83 10.55
N ALA A 203 -10.38 -17.88 10.19
CA ALA A 203 -9.80 -19.07 9.60
C ALA A 203 -10.64 -19.52 8.41
N VAL A 204 -9.98 -20.16 7.46
CA VAL A 204 -10.66 -20.94 6.42
C VAL A 204 -11.28 -22.15 7.14
N ASN A 205 -12.57 -22.24 7.10
CA ASN A 205 -13.27 -23.42 7.55
C ASN A 205 -13.72 -24.21 6.31
N GLY A 206 -12.84 -25.03 5.84
CA GLY A 206 -13.17 -26.05 4.90
C GLY A 206 -13.66 -27.25 5.68
N ASP A 207 -14.93 -27.56 5.58
CA ASP A 207 -15.46 -28.80 6.10
C ASP A 207 -15.02 -29.98 5.20
N ALA A 208 -13.69 -30.16 5.09
CA ALA A 208 -13.16 -31.36 4.51
C ALA A 208 -13.54 -32.52 5.45
N ASN A 209 -14.63 -33.16 5.19
CA ASN A 209 -14.90 -34.47 5.75
C ASN A 209 -14.59 -35.54 4.72
N GLY A 210 -14.40 -36.79 5.15
CA GLY A 210 -14.07 -37.88 4.26
C GLY A 210 -15.11 -38.19 3.17
N SER A 211 -16.28 -37.56 3.23
CA SER A 211 -17.36 -37.72 2.26
C SER A 211 -17.39 -36.67 1.20
N ILE A 212 -16.73 -35.52 1.44
CA ILE A 212 -16.70 -34.37 0.53
C ILE A 212 -15.26 -33.91 0.40
N PRO A 213 -14.54 -34.31 -0.65
CA PRO A 213 -13.13 -34.01 -0.84
C PRO A 213 -12.85 -32.50 -1.09
N THR A 214 -13.87 -31.77 -1.50
CA THR A 214 -13.79 -30.30 -1.70
C THR A 214 -15.00 -29.66 -1.06
N SER A 215 -14.78 -28.93 0.03
CA SER A 215 -15.79 -28.09 0.61
C SER A 215 -15.84 -26.76 -0.18
N GLU A 216 -16.72 -26.69 -1.12
CA GLU A 216 -16.98 -25.44 -1.85
C GLU A 216 -18.41 -24.94 -1.56
N PRO A 217 -18.58 -23.63 -1.38
CA PRO A 217 -17.55 -22.60 -1.28
C PRO A 217 -16.83 -22.62 0.07
N MET A 218 -15.49 -22.52 0.03
CA MET A 218 -14.70 -22.31 1.24
C MET A 218 -15.07 -20.94 1.84
N LYS A 219 -15.54 -20.92 3.07
CA LYS A 219 -15.96 -19.71 3.75
C LYS A 219 -14.99 -19.35 4.87
N TYR A 220 -14.62 -18.06 4.94
CA TYR A 220 -13.97 -17.55 6.12
C TYR A 220 -14.95 -17.44 7.28
N ARG A 221 -14.61 -18.04 8.40
CA ARG A 221 -15.40 -17.92 9.62
C ARG A 221 -14.70 -17.04 10.64
N ARG A 222 -15.49 -16.23 11.32
CA ARG A 222 -15.05 -15.52 12.51
C ARG A 222 -14.73 -16.51 13.59
N MET A 223 -13.57 -16.31 14.22
CA MET A 223 -13.06 -17.21 15.26
C MET A 223 -12.91 -16.47 16.60
N TYR A 224 -12.28 -17.09 17.54
CA TYR A 224 -12.23 -16.69 18.96
C TYR A 224 -11.84 -15.22 19.18
N GLY A 225 -10.91 -14.67 18.41
CA GLY A 225 -10.45 -13.29 18.52
C GLY A 225 -11.52 -12.24 18.20
N GLN A 226 -12.62 -12.63 17.57
CA GLN A 226 -13.71 -11.72 17.20
C GLN A 226 -14.91 -11.77 18.14
N TYR A 227 -14.84 -12.49 19.24
CA TYR A 227 -15.98 -12.65 20.15
C TYR A 227 -15.71 -12.07 21.54
N GLY A 228 -16.76 -11.50 22.14
CA GLY A 228 -16.77 -11.04 23.52
C GLY A 228 -15.68 -10.00 23.82
N GLY A 229 -15.06 -10.08 24.99
CA GLY A 229 -13.99 -9.21 25.42
C GLY A 229 -12.68 -9.32 24.59
N ASN A 230 -12.51 -10.39 23.80
CA ASN A 230 -11.31 -10.58 23.00
C ASN A 230 -11.09 -9.45 21.98
N ILE A 231 -12.17 -8.85 21.45
CA ILE A 231 -12.10 -7.72 20.52
C ILE A 231 -11.27 -6.56 21.08
N THR A 232 -11.36 -6.32 22.39
CA THR A 232 -10.62 -5.25 23.06
C THR A 232 -9.13 -5.60 23.25
N HIS A 233 -8.81 -6.87 23.37
CA HIS A 233 -7.44 -7.36 23.58
C HIS A 233 -6.66 -7.57 22.29
N THR A 234 -7.33 -7.72 21.16
CA THR A 234 -6.70 -7.95 19.85
C THR A 234 -6.41 -6.66 19.06
N ALA A 235 -6.69 -5.50 19.64
CA ALA A 235 -6.46 -4.21 18.99
C ALA A 235 -5.85 -3.19 19.94
N MET A 236 -5.14 -2.22 19.38
CA MET A 236 -4.55 -1.09 20.10
C MET A 236 -5.20 0.22 19.65
N THR A 237 -5.23 1.20 20.55
CA THR A 237 -5.53 2.60 20.26
C THR A 237 -4.25 3.40 20.43
N PHE A 238 -3.90 4.18 19.43
CA PHE A 238 -2.70 5.01 19.46
C PHE A 238 -3.08 6.47 19.72
N VAL A 239 -2.31 7.12 20.57
CA VAL A 239 -2.52 8.52 20.97
C VAL A 239 -1.18 9.26 20.96
N SER A 240 -1.22 10.60 21.02
CA SER A 240 0.02 11.37 21.20
C SER A 240 0.68 11.04 22.54
N ASN A 241 1.99 11.24 22.63
CA ASN A 241 2.71 11.02 23.88
C ASN A 241 2.14 11.88 25.01
N THR A 242 1.84 13.16 24.75
CA THR A 242 1.23 14.06 25.71
C THR A 242 -0.14 13.57 26.19
N ALA A 243 -0.98 13.07 25.29
CA ALA A 243 -2.30 12.53 25.66
C ALA A 243 -2.16 11.25 26.52
N TYR A 244 -1.15 10.42 26.20
CA TYR A 244 -0.87 9.22 26.97
C TYR A 244 -0.41 9.56 28.41
N GLU A 245 0.56 10.47 28.54
CA GLU A 245 1.08 10.92 29.84
C GLU A 245 0.00 11.58 30.70
N ASN A 246 -0.90 12.35 30.09
CA ASN A 246 -2.04 12.97 30.78
C ASN A 246 -3.21 11.99 31.06
N GLY A 247 -3.06 10.72 30.73
CA GLY A 247 -4.05 9.69 31.07
C GLY A 247 -5.39 9.82 30.35
N ILE A 248 -5.42 10.39 29.12
CA ILE A 248 -6.65 10.58 28.34
C ILE A 248 -7.47 9.28 28.18
N TYR A 249 -6.80 8.15 28.09
CA TYR A 249 -7.43 6.84 27.96
C TYR A 249 -8.27 6.44 29.19
N ARG A 250 -7.87 6.91 30.39
CA ARG A 250 -8.63 6.70 31.62
C ARG A 250 -9.85 7.61 31.66
N GLN A 251 -9.68 8.88 31.27
CA GLN A 251 -10.77 9.85 31.20
C GLN A 251 -11.88 9.43 30.22
N LEU A 252 -11.48 8.84 29.08
CA LEU A 252 -12.40 8.34 28.06
C LEU A 252 -12.85 6.90 28.30
N ASN A 253 -12.41 6.27 29.40
CA ASN A 253 -12.71 4.89 29.73
C ASN A 253 -12.48 3.91 28.55
N LEU A 254 -11.33 4.05 27.87
CA LEU A 254 -11.00 3.21 26.74
C LEU A 254 -10.69 1.79 27.22
N GLN A 255 -11.34 0.81 26.63
CA GLN A 255 -11.17 -0.61 26.97
C GLN A 255 -10.00 -1.28 26.23
N ARG A 256 -9.62 -0.72 25.10
CA ARG A 256 -8.50 -1.24 24.30
C ARG A 256 -7.16 -0.85 24.92
N MET A 257 -6.14 -1.64 24.64
CA MET A 257 -4.77 -1.28 24.98
C MET A 257 -4.39 0.04 24.29
N VAL A 258 -3.97 1.02 25.07
CA VAL A 258 -3.56 2.34 24.57
C VAL A 258 -2.03 2.44 24.57
N ARG A 259 -1.46 2.96 23.51
CA ARG A 259 -0.01 3.18 23.37
C ARG A 259 0.28 4.55 22.76
N PRO A 260 1.36 5.22 23.16
CA PRO A 260 1.78 6.47 22.54
C PRO A 260 2.47 6.22 21.20
N VAL A 261 2.28 7.12 20.24
CA VAL A 261 3.10 7.17 19.02
C VAL A 261 4.49 7.71 19.35
N LYS A 262 5.51 7.22 18.64
CA LYS A 262 6.91 7.59 18.86
C LYS A 262 7.65 7.85 17.53
N ASN A 263 8.73 8.63 17.63
CA ASN A 263 9.71 8.80 16.56
C ASN A 263 9.17 9.29 15.20
N ILE A 264 8.09 10.09 15.17
CA ILE A 264 7.46 10.54 13.92
C ILE A 264 8.10 11.78 13.28
N ARG A 265 9.08 12.42 13.93
CA ARG A 265 9.62 13.71 13.48
C ARG A 265 11.04 13.65 12.93
N ASN A 266 11.79 12.62 13.28
CA ASN A 266 13.21 12.45 12.91
C ASN A 266 13.39 11.33 11.88
N LEU A 267 12.32 10.99 11.16
CA LEU A 267 12.37 9.99 10.11
C LEU A 267 12.91 10.57 8.81
N THR A 268 13.48 9.69 8.03
CA THR A 268 13.86 9.94 6.64
C THR A 268 13.43 8.78 5.78
N LYS A 269 13.55 8.91 4.49
CA LYS A 269 13.28 7.82 3.58
C LYS A 269 14.23 6.63 3.79
N ALA A 270 15.42 6.84 4.34
CA ALA A 270 16.37 5.79 4.70
C ALA A 270 15.82 4.81 5.77
N ASP A 271 14.85 5.24 6.57
CA ASP A 271 14.20 4.39 7.58
C ASP A 271 13.19 3.41 6.98
N MET A 272 12.80 3.61 5.73
CA MET A 272 11.83 2.76 5.02
C MET A 272 12.45 1.43 4.63
N LYS A 273 12.00 0.34 5.23
CA LYS A 273 12.54 -1.00 5.01
C LYS A 273 12.32 -1.46 3.58
N ASN A 274 13.40 -1.85 2.91
CA ASN A 274 13.45 -2.32 1.52
C ASN A 274 12.89 -1.35 0.46
N ASN A 275 12.55 -0.10 0.85
CA ASN A 275 11.90 0.89 0.01
C ASN A 275 12.42 2.32 0.29
N SER A 276 13.74 2.44 0.33
CA SER A 276 14.44 3.68 0.67
C SER A 276 15.11 4.37 -0.52
N ALA A 277 14.89 3.88 -1.74
CA ALA A 277 15.55 4.41 -2.93
C ALA A 277 15.13 5.87 -3.22
N THR A 278 16.13 6.72 -3.49
CA THR A 278 15.95 8.15 -3.80
C THR A 278 16.65 8.54 -5.10
N PRO A 279 16.30 7.89 -6.24
CA PRO A 279 16.89 8.26 -7.51
C PRO A 279 16.46 9.66 -7.93
N LYS A 280 17.16 10.25 -8.87
CA LYS A 280 16.71 11.51 -9.49
C LYS A 280 15.53 11.19 -10.40
N LEU A 281 14.36 11.76 -10.09
CA LEU A 281 13.16 11.64 -10.89
C LEU A 281 12.91 12.92 -11.68
N ASP A 282 12.70 12.77 -12.98
CA ASP A 282 12.26 13.84 -13.86
C ASP A 282 10.99 13.41 -14.60
N VAL A 283 10.11 14.37 -14.89
CA VAL A 283 8.90 14.18 -15.68
C VAL A 283 8.89 15.24 -16.77
N ASP A 284 8.74 14.79 -18.01
CA ASP A 284 8.60 15.70 -19.14
C ASP A 284 7.28 16.48 -19.02
N PRO A 285 7.31 17.81 -19.07
CA PRO A 285 6.12 18.64 -18.85
C PRO A 285 5.11 18.59 -20.02
N GLN A 286 5.48 18.07 -21.17
CA GLN A 286 4.63 17.98 -22.36
C GLN A 286 4.09 16.56 -22.58
N THR A 287 4.97 15.56 -22.46
CA THR A 287 4.62 14.15 -22.71
C THR A 287 4.24 13.39 -21.47
N TYR A 288 4.59 13.92 -20.27
CA TYR A 288 4.43 13.27 -18.96
C TYR A 288 5.26 12.00 -18.79
N GLU A 289 6.17 11.72 -19.70
CA GLU A 289 7.12 10.63 -19.57
C GLU A 289 7.98 10.78 -18.31
N VAL A 290 8.20 9.68 -17.62
CA VAL A 290 8.95 9.64 -16.36
C VAL A 290 10.34 9.08 -16.61
N TYR A 291 11.34 9.75 -16.03
CA TYR A 291 12.73 9.38 -16.12
C TYR A 291 13.33 9.16 -14.74
N VAL A 292 14.12 8.10 -14.61
CA VAL A 292 14.92 7.76 -13.43
C VAL A 292 16.37 7.86 -13.81
N ASP A 293 17.12 8.76 -13.16
CA ASP A 293 18.55 9.00 -13.43
C ASP A 293 18.87 9.25 -14.92
N GLY A 294 17.89 9.80 -15.65
CA GLY A 294 17.99 10.13 -17.07
C GLY A 294 17.49 9.03 -18.03
N GLU A 295 17.12 7.86 -17.51
CA GLU A 295 16.55 6.78 -18.30
C GLU A 295 15.01 6.79 -18.21
N LYS A 296 14.33 6.69 -19.36
CA LYS A 296 12.87 6.59 -19.42
C LYS A 296 12.41 5.28 -18.82
N ILE A 297 11.44 5.35 -17.92
CA ILE A 297 10.79 4.19 -17.34
C ILE A 297 9.32 4.10 -17.75
N THR A 298 8.86 2.89 -18.00
CA THR A 298 7.47 2.58 -18.28
C THR A 298 7.22 1.09 -18.05
N SER A 299 5.99 0.70 -17.83
CA SER A 299 5.53 -0.69 -17.85
C SER A 299 4.56 -0.92 -18.98
N GLU A 300 4.47 -2.16 -19.45
CA GLU A 300 3.45 -2.56 -20.41
C GLU A 300 2.11 -2.79 -19.71
N ALA A 301 1.04 -2.34 -20.34
CA ALA A 301 -0.31 -2.55 -19.82
C ALA A 301 -0.65 -4.04 -19.78
N ALA A 302 -1.07 -4.52 -18.63
CA ALA A 302 -1.50 -5.91 -18.49
C ALA A 302 -2.84 -6.15 -19.20
N THR A 303 -2.92 -7.25 -19.94
CA THR A 303 -4.19 -7.76 -20.54
C THR A 303 -4.89 -8.73 -19.60
N GLU A 304 -4.12 -9.41 -18.77
CA GLU A 304 -4.61 -10.41 -17.82
C GLU A 304 -3.94 -10.21 -16.45
N LEU A 305 -4.69 -10.46 -15.40
CA LEU A 305 -4.19 -10.46 -14.03
C LEU A 305 -4.61 -11.75 -13.32
N PRO A 306 -3.69 -12.38 -12.56
CA PRO A 306 -4.03 -13.59 -11.83
C PRO A 306 -5.05 -13.28 -10.73
N LEU A 307 -6.11 -14.09 -10.63
CA LEU A 307 -7.18 -13.91 -9.66
C LEU A 307 -7.13 -14.94 -8.51
N THR A 308 -6.70 -16.16 -8.78
CA THR A 308 -6.66 -17.26 -7.81
C THR A 308 -5.34 -17.32 -7.05
N GLN A 309 -4.26 -16.92 -7.68
CA GLN A 309 -2.95 -16.74 -7.08
C GLN A 309 -2.42 -15.38 -7.56
N ARG A 310 -2.09 -14.49 -6.65
CA ARG A 310 -1.73 -13.10 -6.99
C ARG A 310 -0.25 -12.93 -7.31
N TYR A 311 0.57 -13.81 -6.76
CA TYR A 311 2.00 -13.82 -6.94
C TYR A 311 2.50 -15.25 -7.03
N PHE A 312 3.18 -15.59 -8.10
CA PHE A 312 3.78 -16.90 -8.28
C PHE A 312 5.17 -16.91 -7.65
N LEU A 313 5.29 -17.66 -6.56
CA LEU A 313 6.55 -17.75 -5.79
C LEU A 313 7.64 -18.50 -6.54
N PHE A 314 7.24 -19.40 -7.43
CA PHE A 314 8.12 -20.28 -8.20
C PHE A 314 7.85 -20.17 -9.68
#